data_00fcd21b3d807acf114e9c0fd463248d
#
_entry.id   00fcd21b3d807acf114e9c0fd463248d
#
_cell.length_a   1.000
_cell.length_b   1.000
_cell.length_c   1.000
_cell.angle_alpha   90.00
_cell.angle_beta   90.00
_cell.angle_gamma   90.00
#
_symmetry.space_group_name_H-M   'P 1'
#
loop_
_entity.id
_entity.type
_entity.pdbx_description
1 polymer ?
#
loop_
_entity_poly.entity_id
_entity_poly.type
_entity_poly.pdbx_seq_one_letter_code
_entity_poly.pdbx_strand_id
1 'polypeptide(L)'
;YEKSFFNREIISFNQQLLRLKEKKIRIGAYGKSGVGKSSVLNSLLKKDIFKTDIINGTTKEIQSEICNLKDQTLNSLELLDSPGFDFCNIKSPDKVYSYINHSDLILFIVSGDLNRNELNEINSFIKDGKKIILILNKIDLFNKNELKEIIENIKFKLPKDLNIPIIINNGNNLKN
;
A
#
# COMPACT_ATOMS: atom_id res chain seq x y z
N TYR A 1 -24.83 9.24 -15.47
CA TYR A 1 -23.46 8.79 -15.13
C TYR A 1 -22.77 9.77 -14.16
N GLU A 2 -22.77 11.07 -14.41
CA GLU A 2 -22.13 12.09 -13.56
C GLU A 2 -22.71 12.15 -12.14
N LYS A 3 -24.05 12.18 -11.99
CA LYS A 3 -24.70 12.19 -10.66
C LYS A 3 -24.33 10.99 -9.77
N SER A 4 -24.15 9.81 -10.37
CA SER A 4 -23.78 8.61 -9.61
C SER A 4 -22.30 8.64 -9.18
N PHE A 5 -21.43 9.27 -9.97
CA PHE A 5 -20.03 9.48 -9.65
C PHE A 5 -19.91 10.47 -8.47
N PHE A 6 -20.50 11.65 -8.58
CA PHE A 6 -20.48 12.66 -7.52
C PHE A 6 -21.04 12.12 -6.19
N ASN A 7 -22.11 11.35 -6.21
CA ASN A 7 -22.66 10.75 -5.00
C ASN A 7 -21.70 9.76 -4.33
N ARG A 8 -20.96 8.98 -5.10
CA ARG A 8 -19.95 8.07 -4.56
C ARG A 8 -18.79 8.82 -3.92
N GLU A 9 -18.31 9.87 -4.55
CA GLU A 9 -17.24 10.72 -4.02
C GLU A 9 -17.67 11.41 -2.72
N ILE A 10 -18.88 11.95 -2.64
CA ILE A 10 -19.44 12.55 -1.44
C ILE A 10 -19.53 11.53 -0.30
N ILE A 11 -20.01 10.32 -0.59
CA ILE A 11 -20.09 9.23 0.40
C ILE A 11 -18.69 8.87 0.92
N SER A 12 -17.73 8.70 0.01
CA SER A 12 -16.35 8.41 0.34
C SER A 12 -15.73 9.48 1.24
N PHE A 13 -15.91 10.75 0.87
CA PHE A 13 -15.41 11.89 1.63
C PHE A 13 -16.02 11.95 3.03
N ASN A 14 -17.33 11.76 3.15
CA ASN A 14 -18.00 11.70 4.43
C ASN A 14 -17.48 10.56 5.32
N GLN A 15 -17.21 9.39 4.74
CA GLN A 15 -16.61 8.28 5.47
C GLN A 15 -15.19 8.60 5.96
N GLN A 16 -14.38 9.31 5.16
CA GLN A 16 -13.05 9.77 5.59
C GLN A 16 -13.17 10.77 6.75
N LEU A 17 -14.08 11.73 6.66
CA LEU A 17 -14.32 12.69 7.74
C LEU A 17 -14.77 12.02 9.03
N LEU A 18 -15.64 11.01 8.95
CA LEU A 18 -16.06 10.22 10.12
C LEU A 18 -14.88 9.50 10.77
N ARG A 19 -14.04 8.84 9.97
CA ARG A 19 -12.85 8.18 10.49
C ARG A 19 -11.90 9.15 11.20
N LEU A 20 -11.67 10.33 10.62
CA LEU A 20 -10.83 11.36 11.24
C LEU A 20 -11.43 11.85 12.58
N LYS A 21 -12.73 12.08 12.65
CA LYS A 21 -13.42 12.44 13.90
C LYS A 21 -13.30 11.35 14.97
N GLU A 22 -13.35 10.09 14.55
CA GLU A 22 -13.18 8.95 15.43
C GLU A 22 -11.71 8.63 15.74
N LYS A 23 -10.77 9.45 15.27
CA LYS A 23 -9.32 9.22 15.36
C LYS A 23 -8.91 7.85 14.82
N LYS A 24 -9.47 7.49 13.68
CA LYS A 24 -9.16 6.25 12.94
C LYS A 24 -8.43 6.59 11.66
N ILE A 25 -7.40 5.80 11.33
CA ILE A 25 -6.65 5.91 10.08
C ILE A 25 -6.76 4.59 9.33
N ARG A 26 -6.99 4.68 8.02
CA ARG A 26 -6.97 3.55 7.11
C ARG A 26 -5.71 3.58 6.26
N ILE A 27 -4.95 2.49 6.27
CA ILE A 27 -3.72 2.32 5.49
C ILE A 27 -3.92 1.17 4.52
N GLY A 28 -3.74 1.43 3.23
CA GLY A 28 -3.83 0.41 2.18
C GLY A 28 -2.46 -0.04 1.69
N ALA A 29 -2.21 -1.34 1.65
CA ALA A 29 -1.04 -1.92 1.00
C ALA A 29 -1.35 -2.19 -0.47
N TYR A 30 -0.52 -1.66 -1.37
CA TYR A 30 -0.68 -1.78 -2.82
C TYR A 30 0.66 -2.11 -3.49
N GLY A 31 0.64 -2.83 -4.59
CA GLY A 31 1.82 -3.26 -5.33
C GLY A 31 1.56 -4.55 -6.09
N LYS A 32 2.55 -5.02 -6.83
CA LYS A 32 2.49 -6.27 -7.60
C LYS A 32 2.26 -7.50 -6.73
N SER A 33 1.91 -8.58 -7.41
CA SER A 33 1.91 -9.92 -6.82
C SER A 33 3.31 -10.30 -6.33
N GLY A 34 3.39 -10.94 -5.18
CA GLY A 34 4.65 -11.46 -4.68
C GLY A 34 5.63 -10.44 -4.10
N VAL A 35 5.36 -9.12 -4.09
CA VAL A 35 6.27 -8.12 -3.50
C VAL A 35 6.30 -8.13 -1.97
N GLY A 36 5.38 -8.87 -1.32
CA GLY A 36 5.33 -9.04 0.13
C GLY A 36 4.43 -8.04 0.87
N LYS A 37 3.30 -7.62 0.27
CA LYS A 37 2.32 -6.72 0.90
C LYS A 37 1.83 -7.25 2.25
N SER A 38 1.29 -8.46 2.27
CA SER A 38 0.80 -9.14 3.48
C SER A 38 1.90 -9.26 4.54
N SER A 39 3.13 -9.59 4.13
CA SER A 39 4.27 -9.70 5.05
C SER A 39 4.63 -8.36 5.67
N VAL A 40 4.60 -7.26 4.89
CA VAL A 40 4.85 -5.90 5.42
C VAL A 40 3.77 -5.52 6.43
N LEU A 41 2.50 -5.79 6.14
CA LEU A 41 1.40 -5.52 7.08
C LEU A 41 1.51 -6.36 8.36
N ASN A 42 1.83 -7.64 8.24
CA ASN A 42 2.06 -8.52 9.40
C ASN A 42 3.24 -8.00 10.26
N SER A 43 4.29 -7.50 9.60
CA SER A 43 5.44 -6.88 10.28
C SER A 43 5.03 -5.64 11.08
N LEU A 44 4.20 -4.78 10.51
CA LEU A 44 3.67 -3.61 11.20
C LEU A 44 2.83 -4.00 12.44
N LEU A 45 2.04 -5.06 12.33
CA LEU A 45 1.20 -5.56 13.42
C LEU A 45 1.96 -6.38 14.46
N LYS A 46 3.15 -6.86 14.13
CA LYS A 46 3.89 -7.89 14.89
C LYS A 46 3.05 -9.15 15.12
N LYS A 47 2.22 -9.51 14.15
CA LYS A 47 1.30 -10.64 14.18
C LYS A 47 1.11 -11.19 12.77
N ASP A 48 0.95 -12.51 12.63
CA ASP A 48 0.63 -13.18 11.37
C ASP A 48 -0.90 -13.25 11.18
N ILE A 49 -1.49 -12.16 10.70
CA ILE A 49 -2.94 -12.02 10.46
C ILE A 49 -3.26 -12.23 8.98
N PHE A 50 -2.53 -11.52 8.12
CA PHE A 50 -2.70 -11.62 6.67
C PHE A 50 -2.00 -12.86 6.14
N LYS A 51 -2.69 -13.68 5.36
CA LYS A 51 -2.11 -14.92 4.80
C LYS A 51 -0.97 -14.60 3.85
N THR A 52 0.19 -15.15 4.15
CA THR A 52 1.40 -15.04 3.32
C THR A 52 1.74 -16.44 2.81
N ASP A 53 1.53 -16.70 1.53
CA ASP A 53 2.00 -17.94 0.91
C ASP A 53 3.13 -17.66 -0.07
N ILE A 54 4.03 -18.63 -0.22
CA ILE A 54 5.17 -18.57 -1.14
C ILE A 54 4.71 -18.58 -2.61
N ILE A 55 3.48 -19.04 -2.86
CA ILE A 55 2.88 -19.09 -4.20
C ILE A 55 2.30 -17.71 -4.55
N ASN A 56 2.77 -17.13 -5.65
CA ASN A 56 2.31 -15.83 -6.14
C ASN A 56 0.79 -15.76 -6.28
N GLY A 57 0.15 -14.71 -5.74
CA GLY A 57 -1.26 -14.43 -5.92
C GLY A 57 -2.20 -15.09 -4.91
N THR A 58 -1.74 -15.31 -3.67
CA THR A 58 -2.56 -15.91 -2.61
C THR A 58 -3.66 -14.99 -2.12
N THR A 59 -3.42 -13.68 -2.06
CA THR A 59 -4.47 -12.71 -1.75
C THR A 59 -5.36 -12.52 -2.97
N LYS A 60 -6.52 -13.18 -2.97
CA LYS A 60 -7.51 -13.11 -4.08
C LYS A 60 -8.53 -12.00 -3.89
N GLU A 61 -8.72 -11.57 -2.66
CA GLU A 61 -9.69 -10.56 -2.24
C GLU A 61 -9.02 -9.59 -1.27
N ILE A 62 -9.57 -8.39 -1.16
CA ILE A 62 -9.10 -7.41 -0.18
C ILE A 62 -9.43 -7.93 1.22
N GLN A 63 -8.41 -7.94 2.08
CA GLN A 63 -8.56 -8.28 3.49
C GLN A 63 -8.35 -7.02 4.33
N SER A 64 -9.06 -6.92 5.45
CA SER A 64 -8.90 -5.79 6.37
C SER A 64 -8.76 -6.28 7.80
N GLU A 65 -7.96 -5.57 8.58
CA GLU A 65 -7.77 -5.79 10.01
C GLU A 65 -7.79 -4.46 10.75
N ILE A 66 -8.50 -4.42 11.87
CA ILE A 66 -8.60 -3.23 12.71
C ILE A 66 -7.81 -3.46 13.99
N CYS A 67 -6.82 -2.61 14.21
CA CYS A 67 -6.00 -2.63 15.41
C CYS A 67 -6.36 -1.45 16.30
N ASN A 68 -6.86 -1.72 17.50
CA ASN A 68 -7.08 -0.70 18.51
C ASN A 68 -5.72 -0.28 19.11
N LEU A 69 -5.47 1.01 19.08
CA LEU A 69 -4.25 1.60 19.63
C LEU A 69 -4.55 2.16 21.02
N LYS A 70 -3.60 1.95 21.96
CA LYS A 70 -3.64 2.59 23.28
C LYS A 70 -2.91 3.94 23.22
N ASP A 71 -3.25 4.78 22.23
CA ASP A 71 -2.62 6.07 22.01
C ASP A 71 -3.65 7.18 22.17
N GLN A 72 -3.23 8.34 22.69
CA GLN A 72 -4.14 9.50 22.89
C GLN A 72 -4.49 10.19 21.56
N THR A 73 -3.66 10.01 20.52
CA THR A 73 -3.81 10.65 19.22
C THR A 73 -4.66 9.85 18.25
N LEU A 74 -4.57 8.51 18.31
CA LEU A 74 -5.27 7.58 17.43
C LEU A 74 -5.98 6.49 18.23
N ASN A 75 -7.25 6.25 17.93
CA ASN A 75 -8.03 5.18 18.55
C ASN A 75 -7.79 3.83 17.86
N SER A 76 -7.72 3.82 16.54
CA SER A 76 -7.54 2.59 15.78
C SER A 76 -6.87 2.82 14.43
N LEU A 77 -6.24 1.76 13.95
CA LEU A 77 -5.61 1.65 12.64
C LEU A 77 -6.29 0.51 11.88
N GLU A 78 -6.84 0.81 10.72
CA GLU A 78 -7.36 -0.19 9.78
C GLU A 78 -6.33 -0.43 8.69
N LEU A 79 -5.86 -1.66 8.58
CA LEU A 79 -4.92 -2.09 7.55
C LEU A 79 -5.66 -2.88 6.47
N LEU A 80 -5.43 -2.52 5.21
CA LEU A 80 -6.01 -3.20 4.06
C LEU A 80 -4.90 -3.91 3.28
N ASP A 81 -5.04 -5.22 3.12
CA ASP A 81 -4.21 -6.02 2.20
C ASP A 81 -4.94 -6.20 0.88
N SER A 82 -4.26 -5.94 -0.24
CA SER A 82 -4.83 -6.05 -1.57
C SER A 82 -4.19 -7.17 -2.39
N PRO A 83 -4.94 -7.76 -3.34
CA PRO A 83 -4.35 -8.55 -4.41
C PRO A 83 -3.31 -7.74 -5.19
N GLY A 84 -2.32 -8.39 -5.79
CA GLY A 84 -1.39 -7.72 -6.70
C GLY A 84 -2.13 -7.15 -7.91
N PHE A 85 -1.85 -5.91 -8.30
CA PHE A 85 -2.54 -5.26 -9.43
C PHE A 85 -2.23 -5.90 -10.79
N ASP A 86 -1.17 -6.71 -10.88
CA ASP A 86 -0.76 -7.51 -12.03
C ASP A 86 -1.36 -8.93 -12.04
N PHE A 87 -2.22 -9.27 -11.08
CA PHE A 87 -2.78 -10.61 -10.96
C PHE A 87 -3.88 -10.84 -12.02
N CYS A 88 -3.62 -11.75 -12.96
CA CYS A 88 -4.46 -11.99 -14.14
C CYS A 88 -5.91 -12.43 -13.84
N ASN A 89 -6.19 -12.92 -12.64
CA ASN A 89 -7.50 -13.44 -12.25
C ASN A 89 -8.33 -12.47 -11.39
N ILE A 90 -7.94 -11.19 -11.30
CA ILE A 90 -8.78 -10.21 -10.61
C ILE A 90 -9.98 -9.90 -11.51
N LYS A 91 -11.18 -10.30 -11.06
CA LYS A 91 -12.45 -10.03 -11.77
C LYS A 91 -12.72 -8.54 -11.98
N SER A 92 -12.06 -7.64 -11.24
CA SER A 92 -12.27 -6.20 -11.33
C SER A 92 -11.06 -5.45 -10.75
N PRO A 93 -9.97 -5.23 -11.52
CA PRO A 93 -8.82 -4.45 -11.07
C PRO A 93 -9.19 -3.05 -10.59
N ASP A 94 -10.12 -2.38 -11.29
CA ASP A 94 -10.63 -1.06 -10.94
C ASP A 94 -11.27 -1.02 -9.55
N LYS A 95 -11.90 -2.11 -9.10
CA LYS A 95 -12.46 -2.19 -7.75
C LYS A 95 -11.37 -2.25 -6.68
N VAL A 96 -10.27 -2.94 -6.94
CA VAL A 96 -9.13 -3.01 -6.01
C VAL A 96 -8.51 -1.62 -5.87
N TYR A 97 -8.23 -0.96 -7.00
CA TYR A 97 -7.72 0.41 -7.01
C TYR A 97 -8.66 1.35 -6.26
N SER A 98 -9.95 1.36 -6.64
CA SER A 98 -10.96 2.21 -6.00
C SER A 98 -11.04 1.98 -4.49
N TYR A 99 -10.99 0.73 -4.02
CA TYR A 99 -11.07 0.41 -2.60
C TYR A 99 -9.83 0.90 -1.84
N ILE A 100 -8.65 0.70 -2.38
CA ILE A 100 -7.39 1.18 -1.80
C ILE A 100 -7.31 2.71 -1.87
N ASN A 101 -7.84 3.31 -2.92
CA ASN A 101 -7.90 4.77 -3.08
C ASN A 101 -8.74 5.47 -1.99
N HIS A 102 -9.61 4.74 -1.27
CA HIS A 102 -10.32 5.26 -0.10
C HIS A 102 -9.49 5.21 1.20
N SER A 103 -8.24 4.78 1.13
CA SER A 103 -7.31 4.84 2.27
C SER A 103 -6.79 6.26 2.49
N ASP A 104 -6.42 6.55 3.73
CA ASP A 104 -5.84 7.83 4.14
C ASP A 104 -4.34 7.88 3.81
N LEU A 105 -3.70 6.70 3.79
CA LEU A 105 -2.30 6.50 3.43
C LEU A 105 -2.16 5.23 2.59
N ILE A 106 -1.32 5.28 1.57
CA ILE A 106 -1.00 4.13 0.73
C ILE A 106 0.45 3.71 0.98
N LEU A 107 0.64 2.46 1.36
CA LEU A 107 1.94 1.81 1.35
C LEU A 107 2.11 1.16 -0.03
N PHE A 108 2.92 1.79 -0.89
CA PHE A 108 3.24 1.24 -2.20
C PHE A 108 4.47 0.36 -2.08
N ILE A 109 4.27 -0.98 -2.16
CA ILE A 109 5.32 -1.96 -1.93
C ILE A 109 5.90 -2.44 -3.25
N VAL A 110 7.23 -2.39 -3.37
CA VAL A 110 8.02 -2.88 -4.50
C VAL A 110 9.14 -3.78 -4.01
N SER A 111 9.65 -4.65 -4.89
CA SER A 111 10.76 -5.56 -4.58
C SER A 111 11.96 -5.36 -5.52
N GLY A 112 12.16 -4.14 -6.01
CA GLY A 112 13.25 -3.76 -6.91
C GLY A 112 13.00 -2.37 -7.48
N ASP A 113 13.64 -2.07 -8.60
CA ASP A 113 13.48 -0.80 -9.29
C ASP A 113 12.07 -0.66 -9.88
N LEU A 114 11.58 0.59 -9.95
CA LEU A 114 10.26 0.91 -10.47
C LEU A 114 10.19 0.70 -11.99
N ASN A 115 9.24 -0.10 -12.43
CA ASN A 115 8.90 -0.21 -13.84
C ASN A 115 7.78 0.77 -14.24
N ARG A 116 7.48 0.81 -15.52
CA ARG A 116 6.52 1.76 -16.09
C ARG A 116 5.10 1.61 -15.50
N ASN A 117 4.65 0.38 -15.28
CA ASN A 117 3.31 0.14 -14.73
C ASN A 117 3.21 0.61 -13.28
N GLU A 118 4.23 0.33 -12.45
CA GLU A 118 4.30 0.80 -11.07
C GLU A 118 4.34 2.32 -10.99
N LEU A 119 5.09 2.98 -11.87
CA LEU A 119 5.09 4.44 -11.97
C LEU A 119 3.73 5.01 -12.36
N ASN A 120 3.01 4.37 -13.30
CA ASN A 120 1.68 4.79 -13.70
C ASN A 120 0.69 4.69 -12.53
N GLU A 121 0.74 3.60 -11.74
CA GLU A 121 -0.09 3.43 -10.56
C GLU A 121 0.22 4.49 -9.48
N ILE A 122 1.50 4.74 -9.19
CA ILE A 122 1.93 5.79 -8.26
C ILE A 122 1.40 7.16 -8.72
N ASN A 123 1.56 7.49 -10.01
CA ASN A 123 1.09 8.75 -10.58
C ASN A 123 -0.45 8.88 -10.51
N SER A 124 -1.19 7.78 -10.64
CA SER A 124 -2.64 7.78 -10.50
C SER A 124 -3.05 8.13 -9.06
N PHE A 125 -2.43 7.52 -8.06
CA PHE A 125 -2.68 7.87 -6.65
C PHE A 125 -2.28 9.32 -6.32
N ILE A 126 -1.19 9.82 -6.90
CA ILE A 126 -0.77 11.22 -6.74
C ILE A 126 -1.83 12.16 -7.31
N LYS A 127 -2.33 11.89 -8.52
CA LYS A 127 -3.42 12.66 -9.17
C LYS A 127 -4.69 12.69 -8.31
N ASP A 128 -4.97 11.59 -7.62
CA ASP A 128 -6.10 11.47 -6.70
C ASP A 128 -5.81 12.11 -5.33
N GLY A 129 -4.69 12.81 -5.16
CA GLY A 129 -4.30 13.52 -3.95
C GLY A 129 -3.91 12.62 -2.79
N LYS A 130 -3.54 11.36 -3.06
CA LYS A 130 -3.20 10.38 -2.00
C LYS A 130 -1.79 10.58 -1.47
N LYS A 131 -1.65 10.36 -0.17
CA LYS A 131 -0.33 10.26 0.47
C LYS A 131 0.21 8.86 0.26
N ILE A 132 1.48 8.77 -0.14
CA ILE A 132 2.16 7.52 -0.47
C ILE A 132 3.44 7.42 0.35
N ILE A 133 3.69 6.24 0.90
CA ILE A 133 5.01 5.80 1.36
C ILE A 133 5.43 4.64 0.46
N LEU A 134 6.58 4.75 -0.17
CA LEU A 134 7.16 3.68 -0.97
C LEU A 134 7.97 2.76 -0.06
N ILE A 135 7.69 1.45 -0.11
CA ILE A 135 8.43 0.45 0.65
C ILE A 135 9.20 -0.44 -0.33
N LEU A 136 10.51 -0.34 -0.30
CA LEU A 136 11.40 -1.27 -0.98
C LEU A 136 11.61 -2.49 -0.07
N ASN A 137 10.92 -3.57 -0.41
CA ASN A 137 10.93 -4.83 0.35
C ASN A 137 11.89 -5.85 -0.29
N LYS A 138 12.20 -6.91 0.45
CA LYS A 138 13.11 -8.00 0.00
C LYS A 138 14.51 -7.52 -0.36
N ILE A 139 15.04 -6.58 0.41
CA ILE A 139 16.39 -6.04 0.16
C ILE A 139 17.51 -7.07 0.38
N ASP A 140 17.21 -8.19 1.01
CA ASP A 140 18.07 -9.35 1.15
C ASP A 140 18.46 -10.02 -0.18
N LEU A 141 17.71 -9.72 -1.25
CA LEU A 141 18.01 -10.19 -2.60
C LEU A 141 19.12 -9.40 -3.30
N PHE A 142 19.53 -8.25 -2.74
CA PHE A 142 20.48 -7.32 -3.37
C PHE A 142 21.74 -7.16 -2.53
N ASN A 143 22.87 -7.03 -3.21
CA ASN A 143 24.09 -6.55 -2.57
C ASN A 143 24.02 -5.03 -2.30
N LYS A 144 24.99 -4.52 -1.51
CA LYS A 144 25.00 -3.10 -1.09
C LYS A 144 25.04 -2.11 -2.26
N ASN A 145 25.77 -2.43 -3.33
CA ASN A 145 25.92 -1.56 -4.50
C ASN A 145 24.64 -1.52 -5.33
N GLU A 146 24.08 -2.71 -5.60
CA GLU A 146 22.78 -2.84 -6.29
C GLU A 146 21.67 -2.13 -5.55
N LEU A 147 21.60 -2.29 -4.23
CA LEU A 147 20.60 -1.60 -3.41
C LEU A 147 20.72 -0.08 -3.51
N LYS A 148 21.94 0.45 -3.48
CA LYS A 148 22.19 1.88 -3.65
C LYS A 148 21.71 2.37 -5.01
N GLU A 149 22.06 1.67 -6.08
CA GLU A 149 21.65 1.97 -7.45
C GLU A 149 20.13 1.96 -7.60
N ILE A 150 19.45 0.92 -7.07
CA ILE A 150 17.99 0.81 -7.08
C ILE A 150 17.34 2.02 -6.40
N ILE A 151 17.84 2.41 -5.23
CA ILE A 151 17.29 3.56 -4.48
C ILE A 151 17.49 4.87 -5.26
N GLU A 152 18.64 5.07 -5.87
CA GLU A 152 18.94 6.24 -6.70
C GLU A 152 18.02 6.29 -7.93
N ASN A 153 17.83 5.16 -8.61
CA ASN A 153 16.92 5.03 -9.75
C ASN A 153 15.47 5.31 -9.36
N ILE A 154 15.00 4.78 -8.24
CA ILE A 154 13.66 5.06 -7.71
C ILE A 154 13.48 6.56 -7.47
N LYS A 155 14.44 7.20 -6.78
CA LYS A 155 14.40 8.65 -6.52
C LYS A 155 14.42 9.48 -7.80
N PHE A 156 15.14 9.04 -8.81
CA PHE A 156 15.21 9.72 -10.10
C PHE A 156 13.88 9.66 -10.87
N LYS A 157 13.17 8.53 -10.77
CA LYS A 157 11.89 8.29 -11.47
C LYS A 157 10.68 8.92 -10.80
N LEU A 158 10.74 9.13 -9.49
CA LEU A 158 9.64 9.75 -8.74
C LEU A 158 9.56 11.26 -9.00
N PRO A 159 8.35 11.88 -8.94
CA PRO A 159 8.18 13.31 -9.06
C PRO A 159 9.00 14.07 -8.01
N LYS A 160 9.83 15.01 -8.45
CA LYS A 160 10.76 15.75 -7.57
C LYS A 160 10.07 16.75 -6.64
N ASP A 161 8.91 17.23 -7.06
CA ASP A 161 8.08 18.21 -6.32
C ASP A 161 7.36 17.57 -5.13
N LEU A 162 7.30 16.24 -5.08
CA LEU A 162 6.65 15.50 -4.02
C LEU A 162 7.67 14.73 -3.20
N ASN A 163 7.69 15.02 -1.91
CA ASN A 163 8.52 14.26 -0.97
C ASN A 163 7.84 12.93 -0.63
N ILE A 164 8.06 11.90 -1.48
CA ILE A 164 7.58 10.55 -1.23
C ILE A 164 8.62 9.82 -0.39
N PRO A 165 8.31 9.47 0.88
CA PRO A 165 9.25 8.74 1.73
C PRO A 165 9.53 7.34 1.15
N ILE A 166 10.80 6.92 1.15
CA ILE A 166 11.22 5.58 0.76
C ILE A 166 11.72 4.86 2.01
N ILE A 167 11.06 3.76 2.35
CA ILE A 167 11.42 2.90 3.48
C ILE A 167 12.00 1.61 2.93
N ILE A 168 13.13 1.18 3.49
CA ILE A 168 13.78 -0.09 3.15
C ILE A 168 13.34 -1.14 4.17
N ASN A 169 12.86 -2.28 3.71
CA ASN A 169 12.41 -3.37 4.56
C ASN A 169 13.11 -4.68 4.20
N ASN A 170 13.64 -5.34 5.21
CA ASN A 170 14.17 -6.69 5.08
C ASN A 170 13.10 -7.64 5.61
N GLY A 171 12.46 -8.40 4.74
CA GLY A 171 11.33 -9.28 5.06
C GLY A 171 11.54 -10.29 6.19
N ASN A 172 12.76 -10.37 6.72
CA ASN A 172 13.14 -11.30 7.78
C ASN A 172 13.04 -10.73 9.23
N ASN A 173 12.58 -9.49 9.41
CA ASN A 173 12.57 -8.83 10.73
C ASN A 173 11.43 -9.26 11.67
N LEU A 174 10.67 -10.33 11.37
CA LEU A 174 9.64 -10.88 12.27
C LEU A 174 10.15 -12.04 13.16
N LYS A 175 11.42 -12.39 13.06
CA LYS A 175 12.01 -13.41 13.94
C LYS A 175 13.09 -12.75 14.82
N ASN A 176 12.67 -12.02 15.82
CA ASN A 176 13.39 -11.80 17.08
C ASN A 176 12.39 -11.41 18.16
#